data_cd63a16ba8ce3048f52d50642f5852d5
#
_entry.id   cd63a16ba8ce3048f52d50642f5852d5
#
_cell.length_a   1.000
_cell.length_b   1.000
_cell.length_c   1.000
_cell.angle_alpha   90.00
_cell.angle_beta   90.00
_cell.angle_gamma   90.00
#
_symmetry.space_group_name_H-M   'P 1'
#
loop_
_entity.id
_entity.type
_entity.pdbx_description
1 polymer ?
#
loop_
_entity_poly.entity_id
_entity_poly.type
_entity_poly.pdbx_seq_one_letter_code
_entity_poly.pdbx_strand_id
1 'polypeptide(L)'
;MPPVDNAYKLRNQEYLQEYAQKPGVKIMFNGVMYREISKGSGPKPSPKSFVTVHYVGKLINGKIFDQTQKGRPATFRLNELITGWITAMREMPAGSRWEVVIPYNLGYGSRPAGAIKAFSTLIFDITLLDVR
;
A
#
# COMPACT_ATOMS: atom_id res chain seq x y z
N MET A 1 26.80 -11.07 3.55
CA MET A 1 25.61 -10.37 3.01
C MET A 1 25.09 -11.12 1.80
N PRO A 2 23.83 -11.49 1.80
CA PRO A 2 23.30 -12.18 0.62
C PRO A 2 23.36 -11.27 -0.62
N PRO A 3 23.59 -11.82 -1.80
CA PRO A 3 23.58 -11.01 -3.02
C PRO A 3 22.19 -10.43 -3.28
N VAL A 4 22.15 -9.26 -3.89
CA VAL A 4 20.90 -8.62 -4.30
C VAL A 4 20.29 -9.44 -5.44
N ASP A 5 19.02 -9.78 -5.35
CA ASP A 5 18.28 -10.44 -6.44
C ASP A 5 17.88 -9.37 -7.47
N ASN A 6 18.78 -9.12 -8.44
CA ASN A 6 18.55 -8.13 -9.48
C ASN A 6 17.39 -8.50 -10.40
N ALA A 7 17.14 -9.78 -10.60
CA ALA A 7 16.01 -10.23 -11.42
C ALA A 7 14.68 -9.91 -10.72
N TYR A 8 14.62 -10.10 -9.42
CA TYR A 8 13.43 -9.76 -8.64
C TYR A 8 13.20 -8.24 -8.61
N LYS A 9 14.26 -7.47 -8.39
CA LYS A 9 14.18 -6.00 -8.44
C LYS A 9 13.63 -5.54 -9.79
N LEU A 10 14.14 -6.10 -10.90
CA LEU A 10 13.68 -5.75 -12.23
C LEU A 10 12.21 -6.10 -12.44
N ARG A 11 11.79 -7.29 -12.02
CA ARG A 11 10.36 -7.69 -12.11
C ARG A 11 9.45 -6.73 -11.35
N ASN A 12 9.89 -6.23 -10.19
CA ASN A 12 9.12 -5.24 -9.44
C ASN A 12 9.03 -3.91 -10.17
N GLN A 13 10.11 -3.47 -10.81
CA GLN A 13 10.11 -2.26 -11.63
C GLN A 13 9.18 -2.40 -12.84
N GLU A 14 9.23 -3.55 -13.51
CA GLU A 14 8.33 -3.84 -14.64
C GLU A 14 6.86 -3.86 -14.19
N TYR A 15 6.58 -4.44 -13.02
CA TYR A 15 5.23 -4.45 -12.44
C TYR A 15 4.69 -3.03 -12.29
N LEU A 16 5.50 -2.11 -11.76
CA LEU A 16 5.09 -0.71 -11.59
C LEU A 16 4.78 -0.05 -12.93
N GLN A 17 5.59 -0.29 -13.96
CA GLN A 17 5.36 0.25 -15.30
C GLN A 17 4.07 -0.29 -15.91
N GLU A 18 3.81 -1.58 -15.77
CA GLU A 18 2.59 -2.21 -16.28
C GLU A 18 1.37 -1.75 -15.51
N TYR A 19 1.47 -1.64 -14.18
CA TYR A 19 0.34 -1.19 -13.36
C TYR A 19 -0.08 0.24 -13.72
N ALA A 20 0.89 1.11 -14.00
CA ALA A 20 0.61 2.50 -14.37
C ALA A 20 -0.22 2.63 -15.65
N GLN A 21 -0.24 1.61 -16.50
CA GLN A 21 -1.01 1.60 -17.75
C GLN A 21 -2.45 1.09 -17.58
N LYS A 22 -2.80 0.56 -16.42
CA LYS A 22 -4.15 0.03 -16.21
C LYS A 22 -5.19 1.14 -16.13
N PRO A 23 -6.42 0.90 -16.63
CA PRO A 23 -7.49 1.89 -16.53
C PRO A 23 -7.78 2.28 -15.09
N GLY A 24 -8.02 3.55 -14.85
CA GLY A 24 -8.40 4.08 -13.54
C GLY A 24 -7.25 4.26 -12.56
N VAL A 25 -6.03 3.91 -12.93
CA VAL A 25 -4.86 4.09 -12.08
C VAL A 25 -4.46 5.56 -12.04
N LYS A 26 -4.24 6.07 -10.83
CA LYS A 26 -3.72 7.41 -10.58
C LYS A 26 -2.34 7.32 -9.96
N ILE A 27 -1.45 8.22 -10.35
CA ILE A 27 -0.07 8.25 -9.86
C ILE A 27 0.11 9.50 -9.01
N MET A 28 0.56 9.29 -7.76
CA MET A 28 0.82 10.40 -6.84
C MET A 28 2.23 10.95 -7.05
N PHE A 29 2.50 12.13 -6.48
CA PHE A 29 3.74 12.89 -6.71
C PHE A 29 5.03 12.11 -6.43
N ASN A 30 4.99 11.13 -5.52
CA ASN A 30 6.17 10.35 -5.12
C ASN A 30 6.20 8.95 -5.72
N GLY A 31 5.28 8.62 -6.63
CA GLY A 31 5.24 7.34 -7.32
C GLY A 31 4.30 6.31 -6.72
N VAL A 32 3.65 6.59 -5.59
CA VAL A 32 2.56 5.73 -5.10
C VAL A 32 1.45 5.77 -6.13
N MET A 33 0.91 4.60 -6.47
CA MET A 33 -0.22 4.49 -7.40
C MET A 33 -1.43 3.92 -6.69
N TYR A 34 -2.61 4.29 -7.16
CA TYR A 34 -3.82 3.72 -6.61
C TYR A 34 -4.94 3.64 -7.63
N ARG A 35 -5.87 2.76 -7.35
CA ARG A 35 -7.10 2.63 -8.10
C ARG A 35 -8.26 2.58 -7.12
N GLU A 36 -9.25 3.43 -7.31
CA GLU A 36 -10.43 3.47 -6.46
C GLU A 36 -11.38 2.33 -6.82
N ILE A 37 -11.68 1.47 -5.84
CA ILE A 37 -12.61 0.35 -6.01
C ILE A 37 -14.00 0.78 -5.59
N SER A 38 -14.12 1.45 -4.44
CA SER A 38 -15.38 2.01 -3.95
C SER A 38 -15.14 3.39 -3.38
N LYS A 39 -16.09 4.28 -3.62
CA LYS A 39 -16.01 5.68 -3.19
C LYS A 39 -16.57 5.85 -1.79
N GLY A 40 -15.82 6.50 -0.92
CA GLY A 40 -16.30 6.99 0.36
C GLY A 40 -16.55 8.49 0.32
N SER A 41 -17.23 9.00 1.33
CA SER A 41 -17.56 10.42 1.44
C SER A 41 -17.20 11.02 2.81
N GLY A 42 -16.56 10.23 3.66
CA GLY A 42 -16.15 10.68 4.99
C GLY A 42 -14.88 11.53 4.96
N PRO A 43 -14.38 11.92 6.15
CA PRO A 43 -13.19 12.75 6.23
C PRO A 43 -11.94 12.01 5.76
N LYS A 44 -10.98 12.78 5.26
CA LYS A 44 -9.64 12.29 4.95
C LYS A 44 -8.78 12.38 6.20
N PRO A 45 -7.93 11.37 6.48
CA PRO A 45 -7.07 11.43 7.66
C PRO A 45 -5.92 12.42 7.49
N SER A 46 -5.47 12.97 8.62
CA SER A 46 -4.18 13.66 8.72
C SER A 46 -3.12 12.69 9.20
N PRO A 47 -1.82 13.05 9.14
CA PRO A 47 -0.77 12.17 9.67
C PRO A 47 -0.93 11.79 11.14
N LYS A 48 -1.58 12.64 11.93
CA LYS A 48 -1.81 12.38 13.37
C LYS A 48 -3.09 11.58 13.65
N SER A 49 -3.91 11.36 12.65
CA SER A 49 -5.17 10.64 12.81
C SER A 49 -4.93 9.16 13.11
N PHE A 50 -5.87 8.57 13.86
CA PHE A 50 -6.02 7.13 13.93
C PHE A 50 -6.92 6.68 12.79
N VAL A 51 -6.52 5.63 12.09
CA VAL A 51 -7.28 5.05 10.99
C VAL A 51 -7.64 3.62 11.34
N THR A 52 -8.91 3.26 11.14
CA THR A 52 -9.41 1.89 11.31
C THR A 52 -9.65 1.32 9.93
N VAL A 53 -9.00 0.20 9.64
CA VAL A 53 -8.93 -0.35 8.29
C VAL A 53 -9.13 -1.86 8.29
N HIS A 54 -9.67 -2.36 7.19
CA HIS A 54 -9.39 -3.73 6.72
C HIS A 54 -8.41 -3.65 5.57
N TYR A 55 -7.45 -4.56 5.55
CA TYR A 55 -6.49 -4.57 4.45
C TYR A 55 -5.96 -5.97 4.15
N VAL A 56 -5.50 -6.13 2.93
CA VAL A 56 -4.72 -7.29 2.47
C VAL A 56 -3.50 -6.74 1.74
N GLY A 57 -2.32 -7.13 2.19
CA GLY A 57 -1.06 -6.78 1.54
C GLY A 57 -0.44 -7.99 0.86
N LYS A 58 -0.02 -7.82 -0.39
CA LYS A 58 0.60 -8.90 -1.15
C LYS A 58 1.77 -8.41 -1.99
N LEU A 59 2.61 -9.36 -2.37
CA LEU A 59 3.75 -9.16 -3.25
C LEU A 59 3.31 -9.32 -4.71
N ILE A 60 4.22 -9.04 -5.65
CA ILE A 60 3.88 -9.09 -7.09
C ILE A 60 3.50 -10.49 -7.58
N ASN A 61 3.93 -11.55 -6.88
CA ASN A 61 3.53 -12.92 -7.20
C ASN A 61 2.18 -13.32 -6.60
N GLY A 62 1.49 -12.39 -5.93
CA GLY A 62 0.19 -12.65 -5.31
C GLY A 62 0.25 -13.21 -3.90
N LYS A 63 1.45 -13.47 -3.37
CA LYS A 63 1.60 -13.98 -2.01
C LYS A 63 1.19 -12.92 -0.99
N ILE A 64 0.25 -13.27 -0.11
CA ILE A 64 -0.19 -12.40 0.98
C ILE A 64 0.89 -12.43 2.08
N PHE A 65 1.38 -11.26 2.46
CA PHE A 65 2.36 -11.15 3.54
C PHE A 65 1.76 -10.59 4.82
N ASP A 66 0.60 -9.94 4.74
CA ASP A 66 -0.10 -9.39 5.90
C ASP A 66 -1.54 -9.11 5.54
N GLN A 67 -2.45 -9.27 6.50
CA GLN A 67 -3.87 -8.94 6.32
C GLN A 67 -4.59 -8.88 7.66
N THR A 68 -5.68 -8.15 7.71
CA THR A 68 -6.62 -8.19 8.81
C THR A 68 -7.49 -9.44 8.71
N GLN A 69 -7.99 -9.92 9.84
CA GLN A 69 -8.95 -11.02 9.87
C GLN A 69 -10.37 -10.47 9.68
N LYS A 70 -11.25 -11.29 9.09
CA LYS A 70 -12.65 -10.95 8.90
C LYS A 70 -13.28 -10.56 10.23
N GLY A 71 -13.96 -9.42 10.26
CA GLY A 71 -14.62 -8.91 11.47
C GLY A 71 -13.68 -8.32 12.52
N ARG A 72 -12.36 -8.26 12.23
CA ARG A 72 -11.37 -7.72 13.16
C ARG A 72 -10.51 -6.67 12.47
N PRO A 73 -11.03 -5.46 12.23
CA PRO A 73 -10.25 -4.38 11.65
C PRO A 73 -9.12 -3.96 12.58
N ALA A 74 -8.08 -3.39 12.00
CA ALA A 74 -6.95 -2.86 12.74
C ALA A 74 -7.02 -1.35 12.82
N THR A 75 -6.56 -0.79 13.95
CA THR A 75 -6.48 0.66 14.14
C THR A 75 -5.01 1.05 14.31
N PHE A 76 -4.57 2.01 13.52
CA PHE A 76 -3.20 2.51 13.53
C PHE A 76 -3.19 4.03 13.59
N ARG A 77 -2.13 4.60 14.16
CA ARG A 77 -1.82 6.01 13.93
C ARG A 77 -1.14 6.13 12.57
N LEU A 78 -1.66 6.99 11.69
CA LEU A 78 -1.20 7.03 10.30
C LEU A 78 0.30 7.31 10.17
N ASN A 79 0.85 8.23 10.95
CA ASN A 79 2.27 8.60 10.86
C ASN A 79 3.25 7.52 11.39
N GLU A 80 2.74 6.42 11.94
CA GLU A 80 3.56 5.27 12.38
C GLU A 80 3.66 4.18 11.31
N LEU A 81 2.98 4.36 10.18
CA LEU A 81 2.96 3.39 9.09
C LEU A 81 4.01 3.72 8.03
N ILE A 82 4.24 2.78 7.09
CA ILE A 82 5.17 3.02 5.98
C ILE A 82 4.74 4.23 5.16
N THR A 83 5.71 4.89 4.54
CA THR A 83 5.48 6.16 3.82
C THR A 83 4.40 6.05 2.75
N GLY A 84 4.36 4.93 2.02
CA GLY A 84 3.33 4.73 0.98
C GLY A 84 1.91 4.76 1.52
N TRP A 85 1.68 4.22 2.72
CA TRP A 85 0.37 4.31 3.39
C TRP A 85 0.03 5.74 3.76
N ILE A 86 1.00 6.47 4.32
CA ILE A 86 0.79 7.88 4.70
C ILE A 86 0.39 8.69 3.47
N THR A 87 1.13 8.53 2.38
CA THR A 87 0.87 9.25 1.12
C THR A 87 -0.53 8.99 0.59
N ALA A 88 -0.90 7.72 0.48
CA ALA A 88 -2.20 7.33 -0.09
C ALA A 88 -3.35 7.72 0.82
N MET A 89 -3.27 7.39 2.11
CA MET A 89 -4.40 7.55 3.02
C MET A 89 -4.73 8.99 3.34
N ARG A 90 -3.77 9.90 3.25
CA ARG A 90 -4.06 11.35 3.39
C ARG A 90 -5.06 11.85 2.35
N GLU A 91 -5.14 11.17 1.21
CA GLU A 91 -6.07 11.53 0.13
C GLU A 91 -7.31 10.63 0.10
N MET A 92 -7.41 9.66 1.01
CA MET A 92 -8.44 8.64 1.00
C MET A 92 -9.61 9.02 1.92
N PRO A 93 -10.81 9.29 1.36
CA PRO A 93 -11.97 9.57 2.21
C PRO A 93 -12.40 8.31 2.99
N ALA A 94 -12.83 8.50 4.23
CA ALA A 94 -13.39 7.40 5.01
C ALA A 94 -14.58 6.78 4.27
N GLY A 95 -14.67 5.46 4.31
CA GLY A 95 -15.65 4.68 3.55
C GLY A 95 -15.13 4.22 2.19
N SER A 96 -13.95 4.68 1.77
CA SER A 96 -13.37 4.26 0.48
C SER A 96 -12.69 2.91 0.58
N ARG A 97 -12.62 2.25 -0.58
CA ARG A 97 -11.78 1.06 -0.78
C ARG A 97 -10.89 1.30 -1.99
N TRP A 98 -9.59 1.23 -1.78
CA TRP A 98 -8.58 1.47 -2.80
C TRP A 98 -7.63 0.29 -2.91
N GLU A 99 -7.17 0.02 -4.13
CA GLU A 99 -5.97 -0.77 -4.35
C GLU A 99 -4.80 0.21 -4.44
N VAL A 100 -3.81 0.03 -3.57
CA VAL A 100 -2.65 0.94 -3.46
C VAL A 100 -1.39 0.16 -3.76
N VAL A 101 -0.59 0.67 -4.69
CA VAL A 101 0.66 0.05 -5.12
C VAL A 101 1.82 0.95 -4.69
N ILE A 102 2.72 0.40 -3.88
CA ILE A 102 3.78 1.14 -3.22
C ILE A 102 5.14 0.66 -3.72
N PRO A 103 5.94 1.52 -4.37
CA PRO A 103 7.30 1.15 -4.74
C PRO A 103 8.16 0.91 -3.49
N TYR A 104 9.21 0.11 -3.64
CA TYR A 104 9.99 -0.36 -2.49
C TYR A 104 10.56 0.77 -1.63
N ASN A 105 10.95 1.88 -2.23
CA ASN A 105 11.55 3.01 -1.50
C ASN A 105 10.56 3.73 -0.56
N LEU A 106 9.27 3.49 -0.72
CA LEU A 106 8.21 4.03 0.13
C LEU A 106 7.56 2.93 0.99
N GLY A 107 8.10 1.72 0.91
CA GLY A 107 7.70 0.57 1.71
C GLY A 107 8.84 0.13 2.63
N TYR A 108 9.30 -1.11 2.47
CA TYR A 108 10.33 -1.68 3.33
C TYR A 108 11.75 -1.56 2.78
N GLY A 109 11.91 -0.95 1.59
CA GLY A 109 13.20 -0.52 1.08
C GLY A 109 14.05 -1.64 0.49
N SER A 110 15.36 -1.46 0.60
CA SER A 110 16.38 -2.33 0.02
C SER A 110 16.86 -3.42 0.98
N ARG A 111 16.16 -3.62 2.09
CA ARG A 111 16.45 -4.67 3.07
C ARG A 111 15.25 -5.58 3.22
N PRO A 112 15.46 -6.89 3.43
CA PRO A 112 14.35 -7.80 3.69
C PRO A 112 13.66 -7.45 5.02
N ALA A 113 12.36 -7.69 5.10
CA ALA A 113 11.57 -7.51 6.31
C ALA A 113 10.61 -8.70 6.44
N GLY A 114 10.93 -9.65 7.31
CA GLY A 114 10.15 -10.88 7.45
C GLY A 114 10.05 -11.63 6.13
N ALA A 115 8.83 -11.86 5.66
CA ALA A 115 8.57 -12.55 4.38
C ALA A 115 8.75 -11.64 3.16
N ILE A 116 9.03 -10.34 3.38
CA ILE A 116 9.17 -9.37 2.30
C ILE A 116 10.64 -9.28 1.89
N LYS A 117 10.93 -9.64 0.65
CA LYS A 117 12.28 -9.53 0.09
C LYS A 117 12.65 -8.07 -0.15
N ALA A 118 13.97 -7.80 -0.19
CA ALA A 118 14.46 -6.49 -0.61
C ALA A 118 13.90 -6.09 -1.97
N PHE A 119 13.62 -4.82 -2.16
CA PHE A 119 13.08 -4.23 -3.39
C PHE A 119 11.68 -4.70 -3.78
N SER A 120 10.89 -5.13 -2.79
CA SER A 120 9.52 -5.56 -3.07
C SER A 120 8.57 -4.38 -3.26
N THR A 121 7.81 -4.43 -4.35
CA THR A 121 6.62 -3.62 -4.53
C THR A 121 5.51 -4.21 -3.67
N LEU A 122 4.76 -3.36 -2.98
CA LEU A 122 3.69 -3.79 -2.10
C LEU A 122 2.35 -3.41 -2.70
N ILE A 123 1.42 -4.36 -2.71
CA ILE A 123 0.08 -4.16 -3.26
C ILE A 123 -0.91 -4.35 -2.13
N PHE A 124 -1.57 -3.26 -1.74
CA PHE A 124 -2.55 -3.29 -0.65
C PHE A 124 -3.96 -3.05 -1.19
N ASP A 125 -4.89 -3.87 -0.72
CA ASP A 125 -6.32 -3.60 -0.83
C ASP A 125 -6.73 -3.03 0.53
N ILE A 126 -7.09 -1.75 0.58
CA ILE A 126 -7.38 -1.05 1.84
C ILE A 126 -8.82 -0.55 1.82
N THR A 127 -9.56 -0.92 2.85
CA THR A 127 -10.87 -0.33 3.15
C THR A 127 -10.73 0.55 4.39
N LEU A 128 -10.93 1.85 4.24
CA LEU A 128 -10.86 2.80 5.36
C LEU A 128 -12.23 2.91 6.00
N LEU A 129 -12.35 2.38 7.22
CA LEU A 129 -13.63 2.30 7.92
C LEU A 129 -13.90 3.55 8.76
N ASP A 130 -12.88 4.10 9.42
CA ASP A 130 -13.05 5.21 10.35
C ASP A 130 -11.78 6.03 10.46
N VAL A 131 -11.95 7.32 10.76
CA VAL A 131 -10.86 8.28 10.97
C VAL A 131 -11.14 9.03 12.26
N ARG A 132 -10.17 9.03 13.18
CA ARG A 132 -10.27 9.75 14.45
C ARG A 132 -9.04 10.57 14.75
#